data_631a57430daab496f0d3897feeeee57f
#
_entry.id   631a57430daab496f0d3897feeeee57f
#
_cell.length_a   1.000
_cell.length_b   1.000
_cell.length_c   1.000
_cell.angle_alpha   90.00
_cell.angle_beta   90.00
_cell.angle_gamma   90.00
#
_symmetry.space_group_name_H-M   'P 1'
#
loop_
_entity.id
_entity.type
_entity.pdbx_description
1 polymer ?
#
loop_
_entity_poly.entity_id
_entity_poly.type
_entity_poly.pdbx_seq_one_letter_code
_entity_poly.pdbx_strand_id
1 'polypeptide(L)' 'MAQLNIDEFLARFRERAQAVKERGIPPLEGDARRIWIESAEHDYMDYSLVGRAEWAVDEDALVLRISLKE' A
#
# COMPACT_ATOMS: atom_id res chain seq x y z
N MET A 1 -25.66 -2.88 -5.18
CA MET A 1 -24.19 -2.91 -5.06
C MET A 1 -23.75 -1.84 -4.09
N ALA A 2 -22.88 -2.17 -3.17
CA ALA A 2 -22.35 -1.19 -2.23
C ALA A 2 -21.45 -0.19 -2.96
N GLN A 3 -21.60 1.06 -2.61
CA GLN A 3 -20.72 2.10 -3.16
C GLN A 3 -19.38 2.06 -2.45
N LEU A 4 -18.32 2.30 -3.20
CA LEU A 4 -17.00 2.40 -2.64
C LEU A 4 -16.86 3.70 -1.87
N ASN A 5 -16.51 3.60 -0.60
CA ASN A 5 -16.11 4.78 0.16
C ASN A 5 -14.63 5.00 -0.10
N ILE A 6 -14.31 6.02 -0.87
CA ILE A 6 -12.95 6.23 -1.35
C ILE A 6 -11.99 6.56 -0.22
N ASP A 7 -12.42 7.38 0.74
CA ASP A 7 -11.55 7.72 1.88
C ASP A 7 -11.22 6.48 2.71
N GLU A 8 -12.21 5.61 2.94
CA GLU A 8 -11.96 4.37 3.66
C GLU A 8 -11.09 3.41 2.86
N PHE A 9 -11.29 3.36 1.55
CA PHE A 9 -10.47 2.56 0.66
C PHE A 9 -8.98 2.96 0.78
N LEU A 10 -8.69 4.25 0.70
CA LEU A 10 -7.32 4.74 0.83
C LEU A 10 -6.78 4.56 2.25
N ALA A 11 -7.63 4.73 3.25
CA ALA A 11 -7.24 4.49 4.64
C ALA A 11 -6.80 3.04 4.86
N ARG A 12 -7.48 2.08 4.23
CA ARG A 12 -7.07 0.68 4.33
C ARG A 12 -5.66 0.46 3.81
N PHE A 13 -5.28 1.15 2.73
CA PHE A 13 -3.92 1.04 2.21
C PHE A 13 -2.89 1.64 3.15
N ARG A 14 -3.21 2.76 3.80
CA ARG A 14 -2.33 3.32 4.83
C ARG A 14 -2.15 2.37 6.01
N GLU A 15 -3.24 1.72 6.42
CA GLU A 15 -3.19 0.73 7.49
C GLU A 15 -2.35 -0.48 7.10
N ARG A 16 -2.47 -0.93 5.85
CA ARG A 16 -1.67 -2.04 5.34
C ARG A 16 -0.19 -1.70 5.30
N ALA A 17 0.15 -0.48 4.92
CA ALA A 17 1.54 -0.02 4.95
C ALA A 17 2.09 -0.06 6.37
N GLN A 18 1.31 0.42 7.33
CA GLN A 18 1.72 0.41 8.73
C GLN A 18 1.87 -1.03 9.25
N ALA A 19 0.97 -1.92 8.85
CA ALA A 19 1.05 -3.32 9.23
C ALA A 19 2.33 -3.99 8.72
N VAL A 20 2.80 -3.61 7.53
CA VAL A 20 4.07 -4.12 7.01
C VAL A 20 5.23 -3.71 7.90
N LYS A 21 5.25 -2.45 8.36
CA LYS A 21 6.30 -1.95 9.25
C LYS A 21 6.31 -2.70 10.59
N GLU A 22 5.14 -3.08 11.06
CA GLU A 22 5.00 -3.76 12.35
C GLU A 22 5.24 -5.27 12.25
N ARG A 23 5.40 -5.77 11.03
CA ARG A 23 5.60 -7.18 10.75
C ARG A 23 6.98 -7.62 11.23
N GLY A 24 7.02 -8.63 12.09
CA GLY A 24 8.31 -9.18 12.52
C GLY A 24 8.96 -9.97 11.39
N ILE A 25 10.28 -10.05 11.41
CA ILE A 25 11.02 -10.87 10.46
C ILE A 25 10.99 -12.30 10.96
N PRO A 26 10.46 -13.26 10.17
CA PRO A 26 10.47 -14.66 10.59
C PRO A 26 11.90 -15.22 10.62
N PRO A 27 12.13 -16.36 11.29
CA PRO A 27 13.47 -16.93 11.41
C PRO A 27 13.90 -17.58 10.09
N LEU A 28 14.20 -16.77 9.10
CA LEU A 28 14.66 -17.20 7.78
C LEU A 28 16.13 -16.87 7.61
N GLU A 29 16.81 -17.63 6.77
CA GLU A 29 18.22 -17.44 6.46
C GLU A 29 18.45 -17.43 4.95
N GLY A 30 19.56 -16.84 4.55
CA GLY A 30 20.01 -16.86 3.15
C GLY A 30 19.03 -16.21 2.21
N ASP A 31 18.80 -16.86 1.07
CA ASP A 31 17.93 -16.30 0.03
C ASP A 31 16.49 -16.14 0.48
N ALA A 32 16.00 -17.04 1.32
CA ALA A 32 14.64 -16.94 1.82
C ALA A 32 14.44 -15.64 2.61
N ARG A 33 15.43 -15.27 3.43
CA ARG A 33 15.39 -14.03 4.19
C ARG A 33 15.43 -12.82 3.27
N ARG A 34 16.30 -12.83 2.28
CA ARG A 34 16.43 -11.75 1.32
C ARG A 34 15.13 -11.53 0.55
N ILE A 35 14.55 -12.61 0.05
CA ILE A 35 13.30 -12.55 -0.69
C ILE A 35 12.17 -12.00 0.18
N TRP A 36 12.11 -12.45 1.43
CA TRP A 36 11.09 -11.98 2.37
C TRP A 36 11.20 -10.46 2.60
N ILE A 37 12.42 -9.99 2.83
CA ILE A 37 12.67 -8.56 3.08
C ILE A 37 12.31 -7.72 1.84
N GLU A 38 12.73 -8.16 0.64
CA GLU A 38 12.38 -7.47 -0.60
C GLU A 38 10.88 -7.39 -0.79
N SER A 39 10.17 -8.48 -0.52
CA SER A 39 8.73 -8.54 -0.63
C SER A 39 8.07 -7.56 0.33
N ALA A 40 8.55 -7.49 1.56
CA ALA A 40 8.01 -6.57 2.55
C ALA A 40 8.25 -5.10 2.14
N GLU A 41 9.42 -4.81 1.60
CA GLU A 41 9.74 -3.45 1.13
C GLU A 41 8.84 -3.05 -0.04
N HIS A 42 8.60 -3.97 -0.98
CA HIS A 42 7.69 -3.71 -2.09
C HIS A 42 6.26 -3.48 -1.59
N ASP A 43 5.80 -4.32 -0.66
CA ASP A 43 4.46 -4.17 -0.08
C ASP A 43 4.32 -2.81 0.58
N TYR A 44 5.31 -2.41 1.37
CA TYR A 44 5.26 -1.13 2.04
C TYR A 44 5.18 0.03 1.04
N MET A 45 6.03 -0.03 0.01
CA MET A 45 6.04 1.00 -1.03
C MET A 45 4.68 1.07 -1.74
N ASP A 46 4.18 -0.08 -2.18
CA ASP A 46 2.95 -0.16 -2.95
C ASP A 46 1.75 0.37 -2.14
N TYR A 47 1.62 -0.08 -0.89
CA TYR A 47 0.53 0.37 -0.04
C TYR A 47 0.65 1.84 0.30
N SER A 48 1.85 2.33 0.54
CA SER A 48 2.08 3.73 0.86
C SER A 48 1.74 4.65 -0.30
N LEU A 49 2.09 4.25 -1.52
CA LEU A 49 1.80 5.04 -2.71
C LEU A 49 0.29 5.22 -2.89
N VAL A 50 -0.46 4.13 -2.79
CA VAL A 50 -1.90 4.20 -2.92
C VAL A 50 -2.51 4.98 -1.75
N GLY A 51 -2.00 4.73 -0.53
CA GLY A 51 -2.54 5.38 0.66
C GLY A 51 -2.39 6.90 0.68
N ARG A 52 -1.39 7.43 -0.02
CA ARG A 52 -1.17 8.89 -0.08
C ARG A 52 -1.70 9.54 -1.35
N ALA A 53 -2.41 8.79 -2.18
CA ALA A 53 -2.92 9.30 -3.44
C ALA A 53 -3.96 10.39 -3.23
N GLU A 54 -3.96 11.37 -4.12
CA GLU A 54 -5.06 12.29 -4.26
C GLU A 54 -6.06 11.63 -5.21
N TRP A 55 -7.33 11.89 -5.02
CA TRP A 55 -8.32 11.22 -5.84
C TRP A 55 -9.34 12.19 -6.40
N ALA A 56 -9.91 11.79 -7.53
CA ALA A 56 -11.04 12.48 -8.14
C ALA A 56 -11.91 11.43 -8.81
N VAL A 57 -13.18 11.76 -9.00
CA VAL A 57 -14.07 10.92 -9.77
C VAL A 57 -14.34 11.64 -11.10
N ASP A 58 -14.08 10.95 -12.18
CA ASP A 58 -14.29 11.46 -13.53
C ASP A 58 -15.22 10.49 -14.25
N GLU A 59 -16.43 10.95 -14.50
CA GLU A 59 -17.51 10.12 -15.01
C GLU A 59 -17.75 8.95 -14.07
N ASP A 60 -17.51 7.72 -14.51
CA ASP A 60 -17.71 6.53 -13.69
C ASP A 60 -16.39 5.95 -13.18
N ALA A 61 -15.31 6.70 -13.26
CA ALA A 61 -13.99 6.21 -12.92
C ALA A 61 -13.39 6.93 -11.72
N LEU A 62 -12.82 6.15 -10.82
CA LEU A 62 -11.97 6.68 -9.77
C LEU A 62 -10.57 6.90 -10.33
N VAL A 63 -10.08 8.13 -10.24
CA VAL A 63 -8.75 8.48 -10.70
C VAL A 63 -7.88 8.75 -9.48
N LEU A 64 -6.76 8.05 -9.39
CA LEU A 64 -5.79 8.28 -8.32
C LEU A 64 -4.56 8.98 -8.92
N ARG A 65 -4.15 10.03 -8.23
CA ARG A 65 -2.96 10.76 -8.61
C ARG A 65 -1.92 10.58 -7.51
N ILE A 66 -0.82 9.97 -7.86
CA ILE A 66 0.23 9.63 -6.91
C ILE A 66 1.48 10.42 -7.27
N SER A 67 1.92 11.27 -6.35
CA SER A 67 3.15 12.01 -6.55
C SER A 67 4.35 11.05 -6.44
N LEU A 68 5.26 11.13 -7.40
CA LEU A 68 6.50 10.36 -7.38
C LEU A 68 7.65 11.12 -6.73
N LYS A 69 7.41 12.36 -6.36
CA LYS A 69 8.39 13.15 -5.64
C LYS A 69 8.20 12.99 -4.15
N GLU A 70 9.28 12.90 -3.42
CA GLU A 70 9.25 12.88 -1.98
C GLU A 70 9.16 14.28 -1.39
#